data_666b40888c0287f16f014d5b9237d5f0
#
_entry.id   666b40888c0287f16f014d5b9237d5f0
#
_cell.length_a   1.000
_cell.length_b   1.000
_cell.length_c   1.000
_cell.angle_alpha   90.00
_cell.angle_beta   90.00
_cell.angle_gamma   90.00
#
_symmetry.space_group_name_H-M   'P 1'
#
loop_
_entity.id
_entity.type
_entity.pdbx_description
1 polymer ?
#
loop_
_entity_poly.entity_id
_entity_poly.type
_entity_poly.pdbx_seq_one_letter_code
_entity_poly.pdbx_strand_id
1 'polypeptide(L)'
;MRTRLFATTFAVAAFVSLGTAYASRPETEQVEETEQADLTDAREEYIKFGNFDQWLVRNVKESGIIGGNTKTLYEIAPNGTWNNSNPYRNQGGSPWATSNVLAKVAGITKTNTSVYREARPGHGFCAKLSTHEEKCVVLGLVNIKVLAAGSIYLGQTQEPITGTSNPMSKLDAGIRFNRRPQAIRFDYRVKLSGKPDRVRQTGFGKAKKVAGMDMADCILYLQKRWEDKNGNIYAHRVGTMVVRFNKSTGWINNATYRIHYGDITKQKFYRSYMGLTTGDNVKYARNSKGKMVPVKEVGWGAANETPTHLVLQFDSSHGGAYVGSVGNTLWVDNVRLVY
;
A
#
# COMPACT_ATOMS: atom_id res chain seq x y z
N MET A 1 -57.03 -48.68 42.75
CA MET A 1 -56.24 -49.12 41.57
C MET A 1 -55.05 -48.23 41.44
N ARG A 2 -53.87 -48.78 41.59
CA ARG A 2 -52.60 -48.04 41.72
C ARG A 2 -51.90 -48.09 40.35
N THR A 3 -51.70 -46.93 39.73
CA THR A 3 -50.92 -46.81 38.52
C THR A 3 -49.48 -46.45 38.87
N ARG A 4 -48.54 -47.32 38.51
CA ARG A 4 -47.11 -47.10 38.75
C ARG A 4 -46.50 -46.31 37.54
N LEU A 5 -45.85 -45.24 37.88
CA LEU A 5 -45.07 -44.41 36.94
C LEU A 5 -43.66 -45.01 36.83
N PHE A 6 -43.22 -45.37 35.62
CA PHE A 6 -41.84 -45.75 35.33
C PHE A 6 -41.10 -44.54 34.90
N ALA A 7 -40.11 -44.10 35.66
CA ALA A 7 -39.15 -43.08 35.28
C ALA A 7 -37.98 -43.77 34.58
N THR A 8 -37.78 -43.46 33.34
CA THR A 8 -36.60 -43.89 32.55
C THR A 8 -35.58 -42.77 32.54
N THR A 9 -34.48 -43.01 33.24
CA THR A 9 -33.32 -42.10 33.32
C THR A 9 -32.47 -42.26 32.04
N PHE A 10 -32.41 -41.25 31.18
CA PHE A 10 -31.45 -41.19 30.11
C PHE A 10 -30.18 -40.50 30.62
N ALA A 11 -29.10 -41.26 30.73
CA ALA A 11 -27.77 -40.73 30.95
C ALA A 11 -27.22 -40.19 29.61
N VAL A 12 -27.07 -38.87 29.52
CA VAL A 12 -26.33 -38.20 28.40
C VAL A 12 -24.87 -38.17 28.78
N ALA A 13 -24.06 -38.99 28.15
CA ALA A 13 -22.60 -38.92 28.25
C ALA A 13 -22.14 -37.68 27.47
N ALA A 14 -21.72 -36.63 28.17
CA ALA A 14 -21.07 -35.49 27.61
C ALA A 14 -19.61 -35.87 27.25
N PHE A 15 -19.31 -36.02 25.97
CA PHE A 15 -17.94 -36.03 25.49
C PHE A 15 -17.40 -34.59 25.53
N VAL A 16 -16.60 -34.33 26.59
CA VAL A 16 -15.74 -33.13 26.57
C VAL A 16 -14.59 -33.41 25.63
N SER A 17 -14.68 -32.93 24.41
CA SER A 17 -13.51 -32.80 23.53
C SER A 17 -12.67 -31.65 24.08
N LEU A 18 -11.54 -31.97 24.70
CA LEU A 18 -10.47 -31.00 24.91
C LEU A 18 -9.94 -30.62 23.49
N GLY A 19 -10.56 -29.61 22.91
CA GLY A 19 -9.95 -28.87 21.82
C GLY A 19 -8.78 -28.09 22.39
N THR A 20 -7.57 -28.56 22.19
CA THR A 20 -6.38 -27.72 22.32
C THR A 20 -6.56 -26.57 21.34
N ALA A 21 -6.92 -25.41 21.89
CA ALA A 21 -6.84 -24.16 21.13
C ALA A 21 -5.35 -23.95 20.80
N TYR A 22 -4.93 -24.35 19.62
CA TYR A 22 -3.74 -23.81 19.00
C TYR A 22 -4.02 -22.32 18.81
N ALA A 23 -3.47 -21.50 19.71
CA ALA A 23 -3.33 -20.08 19.43
C ALA A 23 -2.49 -19.99 18.16
N SER A 24 -3.14 -19.72 17.03
CA SER A 24 -2.44 -19.46 15.79
C SER A 24 -1.55 -18.24 16.01
N ARG A 25 -0.24 -18.46 16.05
CA ARG A 25 0.76 -17.39 15.96
C ARG A 25 0.36 -16.53 14.75
N PRO A 26 0.39 -15.20 14.84
CA PRO A 26 0.12 -14.35 13.67
C PRO A 26 1.00 -14.79 12.51
N GLU A 27 0.42 -14.94 11.33
CA GLU A 27 1.13 -15.43 10.13
C GLU A 27 2.44 -14.67 9.82
N THR A 28 2.53 -13.41 10.24
CA THR A 28 3.75 -12.58 10.14
C THR A 28 4.91 -13.08 10.99
N GLU A 29 4.67 -13.61 12.19
CA GLU A 29 5.74 -14.11 13.06
C GLU A 29 6.32 -15.45 12.59
N GLN A 30 5.51 -16.32 11.95
CA GLN A 30 5.99 -17.59 11.41
C GLN A 30 6.86 -17.43 10.15
N VAL A 31 6.60 -16.41 9.35
CA VAL A 31 7.37 -16.11 8.14
C VAL A 31 8.73 -15.50 8.51
N GLU A 32 8.80 -14.65 9.53
CA GLU A 32 10.04 -14.01 9.99
C GLU A 32 11.08 -14.99 10.55
N GLU A 33 10.67 -15.98 11.34
CA GLU A 33 11.61 -16.94 11.95
C GLU A 33 12.24 -17.90 10.94
N THR A 34 11.53 -18.27 9.87
CA THR A 34 12.01 -19.24 8.88
C THR A 34 12.94 -18.59 7.84
N GLU A 35 12.76 -17.30 7.58
CA GLU A 35 13.47 -16.58 6.53
C GLU A 35 14.77 -15.91 6.99
N GLN A 36 14.90 -15.53 8.26
CA GLN A 36 16.12 -14.93 8.78
C GLN A 36 17.33 -15.88 8.77
N ALA A 37 17.13 -17.17 8.94
CA ALA A 37 18.22 -18.15 8.97
C ALA A 37 18.87 -18.33 7.59
N ASP A 38 18.09 -18.24 6.49
CA ASP A 38 18.56 -18.48 5.13
C ASP A 38 19.24 -17.25 4.47
N LEU A 39 19.19 -16.08 5.11
CA LEU A 39 19.59 -14.80 4.52
C LEU A 39 20.68 -14.07 5.32
N THR A 40 21.38 -14.77 6.22
CA THR A 40 22.38 -14.18 7.14
C THR A 40 23.58 -13.59 6.39
N ASP A 41 24.01 -14.21 5.27
CA ASP A 41 25.13 -13.78 4.44
C ASP A 41 24.69 -13.20 3.09
N ALA A 42 23.39 -12.88 2.94
CA ALA A 42 22.86 -12.41 1.69
C ALA A 42 23.29 -10.95 1.41
N ARG A 43 23.61 -10.67 0.15
CA ARG A 43 23.95 -9.32 -0.29
C ARG A 43 22.71 -8.43 -0.24
N GLU A 44 22.81 -7.31 0.47
CA GLU A 44 21.78 -6.27 0.53
C GLU A 44 22.09 -5.11 -0.39
N GLU A 45 21.06 -4.52 -0.98
CA GLU A 45 21.17 -3.34 -1.81
C GLU A 45 20.00 -2.38 -1.54
N TYR A 46 20.31 -1.20 -1.05
CA TYR A 46 19.31 -0.16 -0.83
C TYR A 46 18.64 0.26 -2.13
N ILE A 47 17.33 0.38 -2.11
CA ILE A 47 16.61 1.11 -3.16
C ILE A 47 17.01 2.58 -3.00
N LYS A 48 17.41 3.23 -4.10
CA LYS A 48 17.84 4.64 -4.08
C LYS A 48 16.81 5.50 -3.35
N PHE A 49 17.23 6.34 -2.41
CA PHE A 49 16.40 7.10 -1.45
C PHE A 49 15.55 6.25 -0.49
N GLY A 50 15.73 4.95 -0.40
CA GLY A 50 14.93 4.07 0.46
C GLY A 50 15.28 4.14 1.95
N ASN A 51 16.29 4.93 2.34
CA ASN A 51 16.56 5.33 3.72
C ASN A 51 15.78 6.58 4.16
N PHE A 52 14.97 7.16 3.28
CA PHE A 52 14.09 8.30 3.52
C PHE A 52 14.70 9.49 4.27
N ASP A 53 16.00 9.74 4.15
CA ASP A 53 16.68 10.89 4.75
C ASP A 53 16.59 12.16 3.89
N GLN A 54 16.22 12.02 2.62
CA GLN A 54 16.18 13.13 1.68
C GLN A 54 14.76 13.42 1.22
N TRP A 55 14.33 14.67 1.40
CA TRP A 55 12.97 15.12 1.08
C TRP A 55 12.96 16.49 0.41
N LEU A 56 12.22 16.59 -0.68
CA LEU A 56 11.81 17.86 -1.25
C LEU A 56 10.50 18.31 -0.57
N VAL A 57 10.54 19.49 0.03
CA VAL A 57 9.38 20.13 0.66
C VAL A 57 8.70 21.06 -0.34
N ARG A 58 7.42 20.85 -0.61
CA ARG A 58 6.63 21.66 -1.54
C ARG A 58 5.60 22.46 -0.78
N ASN A 59 5.71 23.79 -0.81
CA ASN A 59 4.72 24.71 -0.25
C ASN A 59 3.79 25.19 -1.37
N VAL A 60 2.57 24.68 -1.37
CA VAL A 60 1.57 24.94 -2.40
C VAL A 60 0.47 25.85 -1.86
N LYS A 61 0.23 26.96 -2.51
CA LYS A 61 -0.89 27.85 -2.16
C LYS A 61 -2.18 27.33 -2.80
N GLU A 62 -3.15 26.97 -1.97
CA GLU A 62 -4.50 26.60 -2.41
C GLU A 62 -5.29 27.81 -2.88
N SER A 63 -6.32 27.61 -3.67
CA SER A 63 -7.17 28.70 -4.19
C SER A 63 -7.88 29.47 -3.08
N GLY A 64 -7.98 30.81 -3.20
CA GLY A 64 -8.63 31.69 -2.22
C GLY A 64 -10.07 31.31 -1.93
N ILE A 65 -10.82 30.81 -2.93
CA ILE A 65 -12.22 30.36 -2.80
C ILE A 65 -12.41 29.19 -1.82
N ILE A 66 -11.34 28.46 -1.46
CA ILE A 66 -11.32 27.40 -0.46
C ILE A 66 -10.46 27.74 0.76
N GLY A 67 -10.19 29.05 0.98
CA GLY A 67 -9.47 29.56 2.14
C GLY A 67 -8.05 30.06 1.85
N GLY A 68 -7.45 29.77 0.70
CA GLY A 68 -6.15 30.33 0.27
C GLY A 68 -4.96 29.95 1.14
N ASN A 69 -5.06 28.84 1.87
CA ASN A 69 -4.01 28.37 2.77
C ASN A 69 -2.80 27.81 1.99
N THR A 70 -1.60 28.01 2.52
CA THR A 70 -0.43 27.29 2.03
C THR A 70 -0.35 25.95 2.72
N LYS A 71 -0.24 24.90 1.93
CA LYS A 71 -0.11 23.50 2.38
C LYS A 71 1.26 22.96 2.01
N THR A 72 1.80 22.12 2.88
CA THR A 72 3.10 21.48 2.66
C THR A 72 2.91 20.04 2.21
N LEU A 73 3.55 19.69 1.10
CA LEU A 73 3.65 18.34 0.58
C LEU A 73 5.12 17.90 0.66
N TYR A 74 5.33 16.60 0.84
CA TYR A 74 6.67 16.00 0.96
C TYR A 74 6.85 14.99 -0.17
N GLU A 75 7.98 15.10 -0.87
CA GLU A 75 8.38 14.17 -1.93
C GLU A 75 9.73 13.54 -1.59
N ILE A 76 9.88 12.24 -1.87
CA ILE A 76 11.14 11.52 -1.66
C ILE A 76 12.09 11.85 -2.81
N ALA A 77 12.99 12.80 -2.58
CA ALA A 77 13.87 13.39 -3.58
C ALA A 77 15.05 14.09 -2.90
N PRO A 78 16.07 14.56 -3.62
CA PRO A 78 17.11 15.38 -3.04
C PRO A 78 16.53 16.53 -2.21
N ASN A 79 17.16 16.83 -1.07
CA ASN A 79 16.72 17.89 -0.17
C ASN A 79 16.54 19.22 -0.88
N GLY A 80 15.42 19.87 -0.65
CA GLY A 80 15.11 21.16 -1.25
C GLY A 80 13.75 21.69 -0.80
N THR A 81 13.44 22.92 -1.22
CA THR A 81 12.15 23.55 -0.95
C THR A 81 11.62 24.23 -2.22
N TRP A 82 10.39 23.91 -2.59
CA TRP A 82 9.66 24.59 -3.66
C TRP A 82 8.51 25.40 -3.10
N ASN A 83 8.48 26.68 -3.43
CA ASN A 83 7.40 27.59 -3.05
C ASN A 83 6.58 27.97 -4.28
N ASN A 84 5.92 26.97 -4.88
CA ASN A 84 5.10 27.17 -6.06
C ASN A 84 4.01 26.11 -6.18
N SER A 85 3.04 26.33 -7.06
CA SER A 85 1.92 25.42 -7.35
C SER A 85 2.10 24.71 -8.70
N ASN A 86 3.34 24.39 -9.06
CA ASN A 86 3.63 23.60 -10.25
C ASN A 86 3.43 22.12 -9.98
N PRO A 87 2.98 21.35 -10.99
CA PRO A 87 2.92 19.90 -10.90
C PRO A 87 4.30 19.29 -10.62
N TYR A 88 4.35 18.31 -9.73
CA TYR A 88 5.57 17.61 -9.39
C TYR A 88 5.83 16.45 -10.38
N ARG A 89 7.10 16.22 -10.63
CA ARG A 89 7.64 15.01 -11.25
C ARG A 89 8.90 14.60 -10.50
N ASN A 90 9.16 13.29 -10.37
CA ASN A 90 10.31 12.79 -9.64
C ASN A 90 11.61 13.50 -9.98
N GLN A 91 12.37 13.88 -8.97
CA GLN A 91 13.61 14.66 -9.09
C GLN A 91 14.83 13.85 -8.67
N GLY A 92 16.00 14.24 -9.16
CA GLY A 92 17.29 13.69 -8.76
C GLY A 92 17.47 12.19 -8.99
N GLY A 93 16.65 11.60 -9.86
CA GLY A 93 16.64 10.16 -10.12
C GLY A 93 16.03 9.34 -8.96
N SER A 94 15.17 9.96 -8.14
CA SER A 94 14.35 9.21 -7.19
C SER A 94 13.38 8.31 -7.93
N PRO A 95 13.32 7.01 -7.60
CA PRO A 95 12.33 6.12 -8.16
C PRO A 95 10.99 6.17 -7.41
N TRP A 96 10.91 6.94 -6.32
CA TRP A 96 9.77 6.97 -5.43
C TRP A 96 8.76 8.05 -5.80
N ALA A 97 7.49 7.71 -5.65
CA ALA A 97 6.37 8.63 -5.65
C ALA A 97 5.57 8.50 -4.35
N THR A 98 4.78 9.52 -4.06
CA THR A 98 3.92 9.59 -2.88
C THR A 98 2.47 9.79 -3.29
N SER A 99 1.54 9.53 -2.38
CA SER A 99 0.12 9.90 -2.52
C SER A 99 -0.16 11.38 -2.20
N ASN A 100 0.88 12.17 -1.94
CA ASN A 100 0.75 13.63 -1.84
C ASN A 100 0.49 14.18 -3.25
N VAL A 101 -0.55 14.98 -3.38
CA VAL A 101 -0.95 15.45 -4.70
C VAL A 101 -1.44 16.91 -4.69
N LEU A 102 -1.12 17.58 -5.79
CA LEU A 102 -1.75 18.82 -6.20
C LEU A 102 -2.86 18.49 -7.19
N ALA A 103 -4.08 18.94 -6.89
CA ALA A 103 -5.23 18.82 -7.76
C ALA A 103 -5.63 20.18 -8.32
N LYS A 104 -6.04 20.21 -9.60
CA LYS A 104 -6.66 21.37 -10.24
C LYS A 104 -7.96 20.93 -10.89
N VAL A 105 -9.08 21.22 -10.22
CA VAL A 105 -10.42 20.83 -10.67
C VAL A 105 -11.26 22.09 -10.82
N ALA A 106 -11.83 22.32 -12.00
CA ALA A 106 -12.62 23.52 -12.33
C ALA A 106 -11.91 24.84 -11.94
N GLY A 107 -10.61 24.94 -12.17
CA GLY A 107 -9.80 26.13 -11.82
C GLY A 107 -9.42 26.25 -10.35
N ILE A 108 -9.89 25.34 -9.48
CA ILE A 108 -9.57 25.33 -8.06
C ILE A 108 -8.35 24.46 -7.80
N THR A 109 -7.31 25.07 -7.20
CA THR A 109 -6.13 24.36 -6.73
C THR A 109 -6.39 23.86 -5.31
N LYS A 110 -6.28 22.54 -5.12
CA LYS A 110 -6.41 21.84 -3.83
C LYS A 110 -5.25 20.86 -3.68
N THR A 111 -4.83 20.60 -2.44
CA THR A 111 -3.79 19.61 -2.15
C THR A 111 -4.30 18.55 -1.20
N ASN A 112 -3.65 17.39 -1.25
CA ASN A 112 -3.76 16.36 -0.23
C ASN A 112 -2.35 15.98 0.25
N THR A 113 -2.17 15.90 1.56
CA THR A 113 -0.92 15.43 2.18
C THR A 113 -1.24 14.26 3.10
N SER A 114 -0.84 13.07 2.71
CA SER A 114 -1.03 11.82 3.46
C SER A 114 0.30 11.10 3.75
N VAL A 115 1.39 11.61 3.17
CA VAL A 115 2.77 11.15 3.42
C VAL A 115 3.57 12.30 3.99
N TYR A 116 4.29 12.03 5.08
CA TYR A 116 5.06 13.04 5.82
C TYR A 116 6.49 12.56 6.04
N ARG A 117 7.43 13.50 6.04
CA ARG A 117 8.75 13.31 6.62
C ARG A 117 8.61 13.37 8.14
N GLU A 118 8.97 12.32 8.85
CA GLU A 118 8.98 12.31 10.31
C GLU A 118 10.39 11.95 10.82
N ALA A 119 10.86 12.66 11.84
CA ALA A 119 12.15 12.36 12.47
C ALA A 119 12.08 11.01 13.20
N ARG A 120 13.08 10.17 12.97
CA ARG A 120 13.26 8.90 13.69
C ARG A 120 14.52 9.03 14.55
N PRO A 121 14.41 9.21 15.89
CA PRO A 121 15.54 9.44 16.75
C PRO A 121 16.65 8.40 16.59
N GLY A 122 17.88 8.86 16.33
CA GLY A 122 19.04 8.00 16.08
C GLY A 122 19.12 7.38 14.67
N HIS A 123 18.13 7.63 13.79
CA HIS A 123 18.04 7.05 12.45
C HIS A 123 17.68 8.06 11.34
N GLY A 124 17.82 9.38 11.59
CA GLY A 124 17.48 10.39 10.60
C GLY A 124 15.97 10.60 10.44
N PHE A 125 15.46 10.37 9.25
CA PHE A 125 14.03 10.52 8.92
C PHE A 125 13.44 9.21 8.40
N CYS A 126 12.13 9.10 8.50
CA CYS A 126 11.35 8.00 7.92
C CYS A 126 10.15 8.54 7.13
N ALA A 127 9.56 7.71 6.29
CA ALA A 127 8.30 7.99 5.64
C ALA A 127 7.13 7.61 6.56
N LYS A 128 6.30 8.59 6.92
CA LYS A 128 5.06 8.38 7.68
C LYS A 128 3.86 8.47 6.74
N LEU A 129 3.13 7.39 6.61
CA LEU A 129 1.93 7.25 5.79
C LEU A 129 0.72 7.25 6.69
N SER A 130 -0.27 8.11 6.44
CA SER A 130 -1.42 8.27 7.34
C SER A 130 -2.74 8.25 6.56
N THR A 131 -3.73 7.54 7.09
CA THR A 131 -5.10 7.54 6.55
C THR A 131 -5.93 8.60 7.25
N HIS A 132 -6.51 9.52 6.50
CA HIS A 132 -7.34 10.61 7.03
C HIS A 132 -8.48 10.99 6.07
N GLU A 133 -9.43 11.79 6.58
CA GLU A 133 -10.46 12.41 5.76
C GLU A 133 -9.96 13.75 5.22
N GLU A 134 -9.89 13.91 3.91
CA GLU A 134 -9.61 15.20 3.27
C GLU A 134 -10.91 15.87 2.84
N LYS A 135 -11.05 17.14 3.20
CA LYS A 135 -12.26 17.93 2.93
C LYS A 135 -11.96 19.09 2.00
N CYS A 136 -12.88 19.34 1.09
CA CYS A 136 -12.89 20.56 0.28
C CYS A 136 -14.30 21.16 0.30
N VAL A 137 -14.41 22.36 0.87
CA VAL A 137 -15.66 23.12 0.92
C VAL A 137 -15.49 24.36 0.07
N VAL A 138 -16.34 24.53 -0.94
CA VAL A 138 -16.32 25.69 -1.85
C VAL A 138 -17.56 26.53 -1.59
N LEU A 139 -17.37 27.74 -1.06
CA LEU A 139 -18.42 28.72 -0.79
C LEU A 139 -19.65 28.18 0.00
N GLY A 140 -19.46 27.14 0.81
CA GLY A 140 -20.54 26.48 1.53
C GLY A 140 -21.49 25.64 0.63
N LEU A 141 -21.32 25.66 -0.68
CA LEU A 141 -22.22 25.01 -1.66
C LEU A 141 -21.73 23.62 -2.08
N VAL A 142 -20.42 23.45 -2.18
CA VAL A 142 -19.80 22.17 -2.56
C VAL A 142 -19.04 21.65 -1.36
N ASN A 143 -19.43 20.47 -0.87
CA ASN A 143 -18.74 19.77 0.22
C ASN A 143 -18.28 18.40 -0.28
N ILE A 144 -17.00 18.31 -0.59
CA ILE A 144 -16.35 17.07 -1.03
C ILE A 144 -15.55 16.52 0.13
N LYS A 145 -15.77 15.25 0.43
CA LYS A 145 -15.00 14.50 1.43
C LYS A 145 -14.47 13.23 0.80
N VAL A 146 -13.17 13.02 0.87
CA VAL A 146 -12.53 11.78 0.42
C VAL A 146 -11.74 11.17 1.55
N LEU A 147 -11.72 9.85 1.62
CA LEU A 147 -10.75 9.17 2.44
C LEU A 147 -9.44 9.07 1.66
N ALA A 148 -8.37 9.60 2.23
CA ALA A 148 -7.03 9.57 1.67
C ALA A 148 -6.14 8.67 2.52
N ALA A 149 -5.65 7.57 1.95
CA ALA A 149 -4.61 6.75 2.56
C ALA A 149 -3.23 7.25 2.12
N GLY A 150 -2.27 7.25 3.05
CA GLY A 150 -0.88 7.51 2.74
C GLY A 150 -0.27 6.33 2.01
N SER A 151 0.37 6.59 0.88
CA SER A 151 1.07 5.59 0.08
C SER A 151 2.39 6.13 -0.44
N ILE A 152 3.43 5.29 -0.41
CA ILE A 152 4.67 5.49 -1.17
C ILE A 152 4.87 4.29 -2.09
N TYR A 153 5.37 4.54 -3.30
CA TYR A 153 5.56 3.45 -4.26
C TYR A 153 6.68 3.76 -5.26
N LEU A 154 7.22 2.73 -5.87
CA LEU A 154 8.14 2.89 -7.00
C LEU A 154 7.35 3.21 -8.26
N GLY A 155 7.62 4.39 -8.82
CA GLY A 155 6.89 4.91 -9.97
C GLY A 155 6.78 6.42 -9.97
N GLN A 156 5.71 6.96 -10.55
CA GLN A 156 5.46 8.39 -10.64
C GLN A 156 3.97 8.73 -10.52
N THR A 157 3.64 9.73 -9.72
CA THR A 157 2.29 10.30 -9.68
C THR A 157 2.12 11.33 -10.80
N GLN A 158 1.00 11.29 -11.53
CA GLN A 158 0.66 12.29 -12.53
C GLN A 158 -0.05 13.48 -11.88
N GLU A 159 0.61 14.61 -11.86
CA GLU A 159 0.01 15.89 -11.46
C GLU A 159 -0.20 16.84 -12.67
N PRO A 160 -1.17 17.74 -12.58
CA PRO A 160 -2.16 17.88 -11.53
C PRO A 160 -3.24 16.79 -11.64
N ILE A 161 -3.85 16.44 -10.50
CA ILE A 161 -5.06 15.62 -10.49
C ILE A 161 -6.24 16.50 -10.96
N THR A 162 -6.94 16.05 -11.99
CA THR A 162 -8.03 16.83 -12.61
C THR A 162 -9.43 16.30 -12.30
N GLY A 163 -9.54 15.25 -11.49
CA GLY A 163 -10.80 14.65 -11.08
C GLY A 163 -10.59 13.48 -10.13
N THR A 164 -11.66 13.03 -9.49
CA THR A 164 -11.64 11.93 -8.52
C THR A 164 -12.01 10.57 -9.13
N SER A 165 -12.44 10.55 -10.39
CA SER A 165 -12.72 9.29 -11.10
C SER A 165 -11.43 8.55 -11.44
N ASN A 166 -11.42 7.24 -11.22
CA ASN A 166 -10.29 6.35 -11.50
C ASN A 166 -8.92 6.89 -11.02
N PRO A 167 -8.73 7.10 -9.71
CA PRO A 167 -7.51 7.69 -9.16
C PRO A 167 -6.27 6.82 -9.45
N MET A 168 -6.44 5.50 -9.58
CA MET A 168 -5.34 4.59 -9.90
C MET A 168 -4.70 4.87 -11.27
N SER A 169 -5.46 5.41 -12.23
CA SER A 169 -4.93 5.80 -13.55
C SER A 169 -3.95 6.99 -13.51
N LYS A 170 -3.77 7.62 -12.35
CA LYS A 170 -2.79 8.69 -12.14
C LYS A 170 -1.47 8.19 -11.58
N LEU A 171 -1.39 6.90 -11.22
CA LEU A 171 -0.21 6.29 -10.65
C LEU A 171 0.49 5.45 -11.71
N ASP A 172 1.61 5.96 -12.26
CA ASP A 172 2.50 5.20 -13.14
C ASP A 172 3.32 4.26 -12.27
N ALA A 173 2.82 3.03 -12.08
CA ALA A 173 3.32 2.10 -11.09
C ALA A 173 4.38 1.16 -11.64
N GLY A 174 5.50 1.06 -10.93
CA GLY A 174 6.62 0.17 -11.22
C GLY A 174 7.74 0.87 -12.00
N ILE A 175 8.93 0.36 -11.80
CA ILE A 175 10.17 0.81 -12.45
C ILE A 175 10.79 -0.33 -13.26
N ARG A 176 11.65 0.00 -14.24
CA ARG A 176 12.46 -1.00 -14.96
C ARG A 176 13.36 -1.74 -13.99
N PHE A 177 13.31 -3.07 -14.05
CA PHE A 177 14.06 -3.93 -13.13
C PHE A 177 14.18 -5.35 -13.71
N ASN A 178 15.41 -5.87 -13.80
CA ASN A 178 15.68 -7.15 -14.41
C ASN A 178 16.50 -8.12 -13.52
N ARG A 179 16.48 -7.87 -12.21
CA ARG A 179 17.17 -8.73 -11.23
C ARG A 179 16.18 -9.57 -10.44
N ARG A 180 16.70 -10.53 -9.69
CA ARG A 180 15.91 -11.53 -8.96
C ARG A 180 16.29 -11.57 -7.48
N PRO A 181 15.85 -10.57 -6.68
CA PRO A 181 16.07 -10.58 -5.24
C PRO A 181 15.30 -11.72 -4.56
N GLN A 182 15.87 -12.31 -3.51
CA GLN A 182 15.22 -13.34 -2.71
C GLN A 182 14.18 -12.76 -1.75
N ALA A 183 14.45 -11.55 -1.24
CA ALA A 183 13.57 -10.89 -0.27
C ALA A 183 13.64 -9.37 -0.38
N ILE A 184 12.72 -8.70 0.29
CA ILE A 184 12.79 -7.28 0.65
C ILE A 184 13.01 -7.18 2.15
N ARG A 185 13.82 -6.21 2.58
CA ARG A 185 14.08 -5.90 3.99
C ARG A 185 13.84 -4.44 4.25
N PHE A 186 13.16 -4.10 5.35
CA PHE A 186 12.88 -2.72 5.75
C PHE A 186 12.59 -2.63 7.25
N ASP A 187 12.66 -1.41 7.77
CA ASP A 187 12.21 -1.10 9.12
C ASP A 187 10.79 -0.52 9.05
N TYR A 188 9.95 -0.87 10.01
CA TYR A 188 8.59 -0.36 10.05
C TYR A 188 8.03 -0.19 11.46
N ARG A 189 7.03 0.64 11.57
CA ARG A 189 6.14 0.78 12.74
C ARG A 189 4.71 0.93 12.27
N VAL A 190 3.76 0.36 12.99
CA VAL A 190 2.34 0.39 12.62
C VAL A 190 1.49 0.91 13.77
N LYS A 191 0.51 1.76 13.44
CA LYS A 191 -0.59 2.13 14.32
C LYS A 191 -1.90 1.91 13.58
N LEU A 192 -2.77 1.06 14.13
CA LEU A 192 -4.10 0.77 13.58
C LEU A 192 -5.18 1.25 14.54
N SER A 193 -6.38 1.54 14.01
CA SER A 193 -7.56 1.81 14.82
C SER A 193 -7.94 0.63 15.71
N GLY A 194 -7.63 -0.60 15.27
CA GLY A 194 -7.97 -1.84 15.95
C GLY A 194 -9.47 -2.12 16.01
N LYS A 195 -10.27 -1.45 15.17
CA LYS A 195 -11.74 -1.54 15.14
C LYS A 195 -12.23 -1.83 13.71
N PRO A 196 -13.42 -2.42 13.54
CA PRO A 196 -14.05 -2.61 12.23
C PRO A 196 -14.75 -1.32 11.76
N ASP A 197 -13.98 -0.24 11.67
CA ASP A 197 -14.42 1.11 11.35
C ASP A 197 -14.06 1.56 9.92
N ARG A 198 -13.76 0.60 9.04
CA ARG A 198 -13.48 0.87 7.63
C ARG A 198 -14.66 1.56 6.96
N VAL A 199 -14.35 2.58 6.19
CA VAL A 199 -15.33 3.28 5.36
C VAL A 199 -14.83 3.47 3.94
N ARG A 200 -15.77 3.60 3.00
CA ARG A 200 -15.53 4.11 1.65
C ARG A 200 -16.10 5.51 1.55
N GLN A 201 -15.24 6.50 1.22
CA GLN A 201 -15.63 7.90 1.07
C GLN A 201 -14.99 8.47 -0.20
N THR A 202 -15.79 8.65 -1.26
CA THR A 202 -15.30 8.91 -2.63
C THR A 202 -15.46 10.37 -3.09
N GLY A 203 -15.94 11.26 -2.22
CA GLY A 203 -16.14 12.69 -2.52
C GLY A 203 -17.54 13.18 -2.19
N PHE A 204 -18.52 12.88 -3.02
CA PHE A 204 -19.90 13.26 -2.77
C PHE A 204 -20.68 12.18 -2.02
N GLY A 205 -21.57 12.60 -1.14
CA GLY A 205 -22.42 11.71 -0.37
C GLY A 205 -21.82 11.24 0.96
N LYS A 206 -22.56 10.36 1.63
CA LYS A 206 -22.18 9.82 2.94
C LYS A 206 -21.13 8.71 2.81
N ALA A 207 -20.25 8.62 3.80
CA ALA A 207 -19.36 7.49 3.94
C ALA A 207 -20.15 6.17 4.04
N LYS A 208 -19.70 5.13 3.32
CA LYS A 208 -20.29 3.80 3.37
C LYS A 208 -19.39 2.88 4.20
N LYS A 209 -19.97 2.16 5.14
CA LYS A 209 -19.23 1.13 5.91
C LYS A 209 -18.73 0.03 4.97
N VAL A 210 -17.51 -0.44 5.22
CA VAL A 210 -16.88 -1.57 4.54
C VAL A 210 -16.55 -2.63 5.58
N ALA A 211 -16.93 -3.87 5.32
CA ALA A 211 -16.70 -4.97 6.25
C ALA A 211 -15.21 -5.24 6.51
N GLY A 212 -14.91 -5.75 7.70
CA GLY A 212 -13.58 -6.15 8.13
C GLY A 212 -12.76 -5.01 8.75
N MET A 213 -11.63 -5.40 9.31
CA MET A 213 -10.64 -4.50 9.90
C MET A 213 -9.78 -3.90 8.80
N ASP A 214 -9.36 -2.66 8.95
CA ASP A 214 -8.35 -2.08 8.07
C ASP A 214 -6.94 -2.41 8.57
N MET A 215 -6.02 -2.59 7.63
CA MET A 215 -4.63 -2.94 7.88
C MET A 215 -3.74 -2.06 7.00
N ALA A 216 -2.56 -1.73 7.46
CA ALA A 216 -1.52 -1.26 6.57
C ALA A 216 -0.94 -2.44 5.78
N ASP A 217 -0.34 -2.21 4.63
CA ASP A 217 0.29 -3.28 3.87
C ASP A 217 1.55 -2.86 3.11
N CYS A 218 2.29 -3.86 2.66
CA CYS A 218 3.36 -3.72 1.70
C CYS A 218 3.17 -4.76 0.61
N ILE A 219 3.24 -4.35 -0.64
CA ILE A 219 3.18 -5.23 -1.80
C ILE A 219 4.43 -5.08 -2.66
N LEU A 220 4.99 -6.20 -3.09
CA LEU A 220 6.05 -6.26 -4.07
C LEU A 220 5.68 -7.25 -5.16
N TYR A 221 5.69 -6.79 -6.40
CA TYR A 221 5.49 -7.63 -7.57
C TYR A 221 6.65 -7.50 -8.54
N LEU A 222 7.21 -8.62 -8.95
CA LEU A 222 8.10 -8.69 -10.09
C LEU A 222 7.25 -9.10 -11.29
N GLN A 223 7.28 -8.27 -12.33
CA GLN A 223 6.46 -8.48 -13.53
C GLN A 223 7.33 -8.55 -14.77
N LYS A 224 7.00 -9.45 -15.69
CA LYS A 224 7.49 -9.39 -17.06
C LYS A 224 6.41 -8.72 -17.91
N ARG A 225 6.65 -7.45 -18.25
CA ARG A 225 5.73 -6.62 -19.02
C ARG A 225 6.09 -6.60 -20.49
N TRP A 226 5.06 -6.53 -21.34
CA TRP A 226 5.18 -6.23 -22.76
C TRP A 226 4.02 -5.33 -23.20
N GLU A 227 4.21 -4.66 -24.33
CA GLU A 227 3.22 -3.79 -24.94
C GLU A 227 2.84 -4.33 -26.31
N ASP A 228 1.53 -4.34 -26.64
CA ASP A 228 1.07 -4.72 -27.97
C ASP A 228 1.11 -3.49 -28.94
N LYS A 229 0.86 -3.74 -30.23
CA LYS A 229 0.82 -2.68 -31.26
C LYS A 229 -0.21 -1.57 -31.02
N ASN A 230 -1.23 -1.86 -30.21
CA ASN A 230 -2.27 -0.89 -29.86
C ASN A 230 -1.88 -0.03 -28.64
N GLY A 231 -0.80 -0.39 -27.93
CA GLY A 231 -0.35 0.29 -26.72
C GLY A 231 -0.97 -0.27 -25.44
N ASN A 232 -1.55 -1.47 -25.46
CA ASN A 232 -1.99 -2.15 -24.26
C ASN A 232 -0.78 -2.79 -23.58
N ILE A 233 -0.70 -2.67 -22.25
CA ILE A 233 0.36 -3.29 -21.45
C ILE A 233 -0.18 -4.56 -20.80
N TYR A 234 0.53 -5.65 -21.02
CA TYR A 234 0.30 -6.95 -20.40
C TYR A 234 1.46 -7.33 -19.50
N ALA A 235 1.21 -8.23 -18.55
CA ALA A 235 2.26 -8.75 -17.68
C ALA A 235 2.02 -10.22 -17.32
N HIS A 236 3.13 -10.96 -17.14
CA HIS A 236 3.17 -12.13 -16.27
C HIS A 236 3.69 -11.74 -14.89
N ARG A 237 3.08 -12.26 -13.83
CA ARG A 237 3.55 -12.13 -12.46
C ARG A 237 4.67 -13.15 -12.21
N VAL A 238 5.91 -12.67 -12.11
CA VAL A 238 7.11 -13.50 -11.93
C VAL A 238 7.43 -13.74 -10.46
N GLY A 239 7.24 -12.72 -9.63
CA GLY A 239 7.50 -12.80 -8.19
C GLY A 239 6.46 -12.02 -7.40
N THR A 240 6.14 -12.52 -6.21
CA THR A 240 5.09 -11.95 -5.34
C THR A 240 5.55 -11.93 -3.90
N MET A 241 5.42 -10.78 -3.24
CA MET A 241 5.43 -10.62 -1.79
C MET A 241 4.29 -9.67 -1.44
N VAL A 242 3.45 -10.06 -0.49
CA VAL A 242 2.40 -9.22 0.09
C VAL A 242 2.33 -9.48 1.57
N VAL A 243 2.51 -8.46 2.37
CA VAL A 243 2.31 -8.51 3.81
C VAL A 243 1.24 -7.52 4.22
N ARG A 244 0.34 -7.93 5.12
CA ARG A 244 -0.66 -7.08 5.75
C ARG A 244 -0.40 -7.02 7.24
N PHE A 245 -0.17 -5.82 7.73
CA PHE A 245 0.09 -5.55 9.15
C PHE A 245 -1.25 -5.46 9.89
N ASN A 246 -1.59 -6.48 10.65
CA ASN A 246 -2.89 -6.63 11.30
C ASN A 246 -2.91 -6.19 12.78
N LYS A 247 -1.78 -5.74 13.31
CA LYS A 247 -1.63 -5.22 14.69
C LYS A 247 -0.73 -3.98 14.73
N SER A 248 -0.95 -3.13 15.71
CA SER A 248 -0.04 -2.03 16.01
C SER A 248 1.26 -2.55 16.62
N THR A 249 2.38 -1.93 16.24
CA THR A 249 3.72 -2.33 16.69
C THR A 249 4.52 -1.11 17.17
N GLY A 250 5.58 -1.33 17.93
CA GLY A 250 6.73 -0.43 17.99
C GLY A 250 7.53 -0.49 16.67
N TRP A 251 8.74 0.08 16.65
CA TRP A 251 9.66 -0.14 15.54
C TRP A 251 10.11 -1.59 15.49
N ILE A 252 9.94 -2.21 14.33
CA ILE A 252 10.51 -3.51 13.95
C ILE A 252 11.62 -3.21 12.94
N ASN A 253 12.86 -3.52 13.32
CA ASN A 253 14.02 -3.26 12.48
C ASN A 253 14.38 -4.49 11.67
N ASN A 254 14.86 -4.28 10.44
CA ASN A 254 15.35 -5.34 9.55
C ASN A 254 14.32 -6.44 9.26
N ALA A 255 13.02 -6.12 9.29
CA ALA A 255 11.99 -7.06 8.91
C ALA A 255 12.20 -7.53 7.47
N THR A 256 12.28 -8.85 7.30
CA THR A 256 12.63 -9.48 6.02
C THR A 256 11.47 -10.31 5.52
N TYR A 257 11.05 -10.08 4.27
CA TYR A 257 9.93 -10.77 3.64
C TYR A 257 10.36 -11.40 2.32
N ARG A 258 10.23 -12.72 2.22
CA ARG A 258 10.61 -13.50 1.05
C ARG A 258 9.76 -13.14 -0.17
N ILE A 259 10.39 -13.11 -1.34
CA ILE A 259 9.71 -12.98 -2.62
C ILE A 259 9.51 -14.39 -3.19
N HIS A 260 8.26 -14.76 -3.39
CA HIS A 260 7.89 -16.07 -3.92
C HIS A 260 7.76 -15.99 -5.44
N TYR A 261 8.47 -16.86 -6.13
CA TYR A 261 8.57 -16.88 -7.58
C TYR A 261 7.65 -17.92 -8.23
N GLY A 262 7.11 -17.59 -9.41
CA GLY A 262 6.20 -18.44 -10.16
C GLY A 262 4.75 -18.39 -9.66
N ASP A 263 3.98 -19.41 -9.98
CA ASP A 263 2.59 -19.56 -9.53
C ASP A 263 2.54 -20.03 -8.08
N ILE A 264 2.05 -19.14 -7.21
CA ILE A 264 1.92 -19.38 -5.77
C ILE A 264 0.54 -19.85 -5.34
N THR A 265 -0.41 -20.02 -6.25
CA THR A 265 -1.83 -20.27 -5.91
C THR A 265 -2.06 -21.58 -5.16
N LYS A 266 -1.15 -22.56 -5.30
CA LYS A 266 -1.19 -23.87 -4.60
C LYS A 266 -0.38 -23.89 -3.32
N GLN A 267 0.27 -22.79 -2.94
CA GLN A 267 1.08 -22.72 -1.72
C GLN A 267 0.22 -22.55 -0.48
N LYS A 268 0.60 -23.15 0.64
CA LYS A 268 -0.14 -23.08 1.91
C LYS A 268 -0.29 -21.65 2.45
N PHE A 269 0.68 -20.78 2.20
CA PHE A 269 0.66 -19.38 2.60
C PHE A 269 -0.21 -18.49 1.70
N TYR A 270 -0.60 -18.97 0.50
CA TYR A 270 -1.38 -18.17 -0.45
C TYR A 270 -2.69 -17.66 0.16
N ARG A 271 -2.97 -16.40 -0.12
CA ARG A 271 -4.25 -15.74 0.19
C ARG A 271 -4.77 -15.07 -1.08
N SER A 272 -6.09 -14.96 -1.23
CA SER A 272 -6.72 -14.41 -2.43
C SER A 272 -6.21 -13.00 -2.81
N TYR A 273 -5.84 -12.18 -1.82
CA TYR A 273 -5.29 -10.84 -2.05
C TYR A 273 -3.85 -10.85 -2.64
N MET A 274 -3.16 -11.99 -2.65
CA MET A 274 -1.86 -12.19 -3.31
C MET A 274 -1.99 -12.53 -4.80
N GLY A 275 -3.22 -12.73 -5.27
CA GLY A 275 -3.50 -13.10 -6.65
C GLY A 275 -3.13 -12.03 -7.67
N LEU A 276 -3.35 -12.34 -8.95
CA LEU A 276 -3.14 -11.39 -10.04
C LEU A 276 -4.05 -10.18 -9.87
N THR A 277 -3.53 -8.98 -10.19
CA THR A 277 -4.28 -7.73 -10.04
C THR A 277 -5.37 -7.61 -11.10
N THR A 278 -6.61 -7.49 -10.66
CA THR A 278 -7.80 -7.36 -11.50
C THR A 278 -8.75 -6.30 -10.95
N GLY A 279 -9.71 -5.86 -11.76
CA GLY A 279 -10.74 -4.90 -11.34
C GLY A 279 -10.15 -3.59 -10.81
N ASP A 280 -10.59 -3.17 -9.65
CA ASP A 280 -10.17 -1.91 -9.00
C ASP A 280 -8.70 -1.94 -8.50
N ASN A 281 -8.07 -3.11 -8.44
CA ASN A 281 -6.70 -3.28 -7.98
C ASN A 281 -5.66 -3.26 -9.11
N VAL A 282 -6.09 -3.11 -10.36
CA VAL A 282 -5.20 -3.04 -11.52
C VAL A 282 -4.23 -1.87 -11.38
N LYS A 283 -2.94 -2.14 -11.56
CA LYS A 283 -1.91 -1.11 -11.65
C LYS A 283 -1.92 -0.48 -13.02
N TYR A 284 -1.56 0.79 -13.10
CA TYR A 284 -1.44 1.52 -14.37
C TYR A 284 0.03 1.82 -14.65
N ALA A 285 0.35 1.95 -15.91
CA ALA A 285 1.66 2.40 -16.36
C ALA A 285 1.54 3.20 -17.65
N ARG A 286 2.54 4.02 -17.91
CA ARG A 286 2.64 4.80 -19.14
C ARG A 286 3.13 3.90 -20.26
N ASN A 287 2.38 3.84 -21.37
CA ASN A 287 2.78 3.09 -22.56
C ASN A 287 3.75 3.92 -23.45
N SER A 288 4.25 3.31 -24.51
CA SER A 288 5.16 3.94 -25.47
C SER A 288 4.59 5.20 -26.14
N LYS A 289 3.24 5.32 -26.20
CA LYS A 289 2.52 6.49 -26.74
C LYS A 289 2.28 7.57 -25.68
N GLY A 290 2.86 7.45 -24.48
CA GLY A 290 2.72 8.40 -23.37
C GLY A 290 1.38 8.35 -22.64
N LYS A 291 0.49 7.37 -22.93
CA LYS A 291 -0.82 7.23 -22.30
C LYS A 291 -0.73 6.33 -21.08
N MET A 292 -1.50 6.67 -20.03
CA MET A 292 -1.70 5.80 -18.87
C MET A 292 -2.71 4.72 -19.22
N VAL A 293 -2.28 3.47 -19.14
CA VAL A 293 -3.10 2.29 -19.43
C VAL A 293 -2.99 1.27 -18.31
N PRO A 294 -4.02 0.44 -18.09
CA PRO A 294 -3.93 -0.63 -17.11
C PRO A 294 -2.87 -1.67 -17.51
N VAL A 295 -2.10 -2.13 -16.54
CA VAL A 295 -1.19 -3.28 -16.69
C VAL A 295 -2.02 -4.55 -16.45
N LYS A 296 -2.34 -5.26 -17.51
CA LYS A 296 -3.17 -6.48 -17.46
C LYS A 296 -2.29 -7.68 -17.11
N GLU A 297 -2.38 -8.16 -15.88
CA GLU A 297 -1.75 -9.43 -15.53
C GLU A 297 -2.56 -10.59 -16.12
N VAL A 298 -1.98 -11.29 -17.07
CA VAL A 298 -2.65 -12.35 -17.85
C VAL A 298 -2.24 -13.77 -17.42
N GLY A 299 -1.33 -13.88 -16.46
CA GLY A 299 -0.88 -15.16 -15.92
C GLY A 299 0.32 -15.03 -15.00
N TRP A 300 0.74 -16.16 -14.50
CA TRP A 300 1.97 -16.32 -13.72
C TRP A 300 3.13 -16.65 -14.66
N GLY A 301 4.27 -15.99 -14.44
CA GLY A 301 5.52 -16.29 -15.12
C GLY A 301 6.17 -17.56 -14.54
N ALA A 302 7.10 -18.13 -15.27
CA ALA A 302 7.90 -19.24 -14.75
C ALA A 302 8.76 -18.82 -13.54
N ALA A 303 8.97 -19.73 -12.60
CA ALA A 303 9.74 -19.44 -11.39
C ALA A 303 11.20 -19.00 -11.67
N ASN A 304 11.77 -19.33 -12.82
CA ASN A 304 13.10 -18.91 -13.25
C ASN A 304 13.08 -17.71 -14.23
N GLU A 305 11.91 -17.16 -14.54
CA GLU A 305 11.79 -16.07 -15.51
C GLU A 305 12.43 -14.79 -14.98
N THR A 306 13.08 -14.03 -15.85
CA THR A 306 13.63 -12.71 -15.52
C THR A 306 12.57 -11.64 -15.65
N PRO A 307 12.29 -10.86 -14.60
CA PRO A 307 11.33 -9.77 -14.68
C PRO A 307 11.86 -8.63 -15.54
N THR A 308 10.97 -7.73 -15.92
CA THR A 308 11.31 -6.46 -16.59
C THR A 308 10.96 -5.24 -15.73
N HIS A 309 10.11 -5.43 -14.71
CA HIS A 309 9.63 -4.37 -13.83
C HIS A 309 9.50 -4.84 -12.40
N LEU A 310 9.77 -3.93 -11.47
CA LEU A 310 9.51 -4.02 -10.04
C LEU A 310 8.38 -3.05 -9.67
N VAL A 311 7.30 -3.56 -9.12
CA VAL A 311 6.27 -2.79 -8.41
C VAL A 311 6.51 -2.99 -6.93
N LEU A 312 6.68 -1.90 -6.19
CA LEU A 312 6.76 -1.89 -4.73
C LEU A 312 5.89 -0.76 -4.23
N GLN A 313 5.07 -1.03 -3.24
CA GLN A 313 4.16 -0.06 -2.65
C GLN A 313 3.97 -0.35 -1.17
N PHE A 314 3.93 0.69 -0.34
CA PHE A 314 3.56 0.67 1.06
C PHE A 314 2.34 1.55 1.25
N ASP A 315 1.34 1.07 1.98
CA ASP A 315 0.07 1.75 2.19
C ASP A 315 -0.32 1.77 3.67
N SER A 316 -0.85 2.89 4.14
CA SER A 316 -1.45 2.99 5.48
C SER A 316 -2.82 2.31 5.59
N SER A 317 -3.40 1.89 4.46
CA SER A 317 -4.65 1.14 4.33
C SER A 317 -4.62 0.21 3.11
N HIS A 318 -4.98 -1.06 3.29
CA HIS A 318 -5.04 -2.06 2.22
C HIS A 318 -6.32 -1.99 1.37
N GLY A 319 -7.22 -1.07 1.68
CA GLY A 319 -8.56 -1.02 1.08
C GLY A 319 -8.63 -0.51 -0.36
N GLY A 320 -7.51 -0.09 -0.93
CA GLY A 320 -7.48 0.59 -2.21
C GLY A 320 -7.98 2.04 -2.13
N ALA A 321 -8.32 2.62 -3.29
CA ALA A 321 -8.71 4.01 -3.36
C ALA A 321 -9.97 4.32 -2.53
N TYR A 322 -9.88 5.37 -1.71
CA TYR A 322 -10.97 5.91 -0.90
C TYR A 322 -11.53 4.96 0.17
N VAL A 323 -10.86 3.86 0.50
CA VAL A 323 -11.27 2.89 1.52
C VAL A 323 -10.22 2.81 2.61
N GLY A 324 -10.66 2.85 3.89
CA GLY A 324 -9.75 2.70 5.02
C GLY A 324 -10.37 3.08 6.36
N SER A 325 -9.54 3.07 7.40
CA SER A 325 -9.87 3.54 8.74
C SER A 325 -9.04 4.78 9.08
N VAL A 326 -9.72 5.86 9.46
CA VAL A 326 -9.05 7.12 9.83
C VAL A 326 -8.13 6.91 11.02
N GLY A 327 -6.89 7.41 10.91
CA GLY A 327 -5.87 7.32 11.95
C GLY A 327 -4.92 6.12 11.80
N ASN A 328 -5.19 5.17 10.90
CA ASN A 328 -4.20 4.16 10.55
C ASN A 328 -2.94 4.81 10.00
N THR A 329 -1.80 4.37 10.50
CA THR A 329 -0.51 4.95 10.14
C THR A 329 0.53 3.86 10.01
N LEU A 330 1.32 3.94 8.93
CA LEU A 330 2.51 3.11 8.69
C LEU A 330 3.73 4.03 8.61
N TRP A 331 4.77 3.70 9.35
CA TRP A 331 6.10 4.29 9.20
C TRP A 331 7.01 3.29 8.53
N VAL A 332 7.79 3.74 7.55
CA VAL A 332 8.70 2.91 6.77
C VAL A 332 10.07 3.58 6.71
N ASP A 333 11.12 2.75 6.80
CA ASP A 333 12.50 3.20 6.72
C ASP A 333 13.41 2.09 6.18
N ASN A 334 14.59 2.46 5.70
CA ASN A 334 15.69 1.53 5.34
C ASN A 334 15.30 0.41 4.36
N VAL A 335 14.58 0.75 3.28
CA VAL A 335 14.10 -0.23 2.29
C VAL A 335 15.22 -0.71 1.38
N ARG A 336 15.44 -2.03 1.36
CA ARG A 336 16.48 -2.68 0.57
C ARG A 336 16.06 -4.04 0.05
N LEU A 337 16.66 -4.45 -1.05
CA LEU A 337 16.48 -5.76 -1.66
C LEU A 337 17.61 -6.70 -1.19
N VAL A 338 17.29 -7.96 -0.99
CA VAL A 338 18.19 -9.03 -0.51
C VAL A 338 18.37 -10.05 -1.64
N TYR A 339 19.63 -10.41 -1.97
CA TYR A 339 19.99 -11.29 -3.08
C TYR A 339 20.70 -12.54 -2.62
#